data_1d736600bf4c050944586650ac87ed6c
#
_entry.id   1d736600bf4c050944586650ac87ed6c
#
_cell.length_a   1.000
_cell.length_b   1.000
_cell.length_c   1.000
_cell.angle_alpha   90.00
_cell.angle_beta   90.00
_cell.angle_gamma   90.00
#
_symmetry.space_group_name_H-M   'P 1'
#
loop_
_entity.id
_entity.type
_entity.pdbx_description
1 polymer ?
#
loop_
_entity_poly.entity_id
_entity_poly.type
_entity_poly.pdbx_seq_one_letter_code
_entity_poly.pdbx_strand_id
1 'polypeptide(L)'
;MKTFHFFVGLPRSGGTLLSSILNQNPDVHVASTTAMFEVLKSVDETWHKTPTMIAHPIPEQLKNVTKAVIDSMWVHRSEPIIIDRNRVWGHNMPFAQKVFDKDIKVFTTIRDLPSAMASWATLYKNENPNIDQPTLERNVTEMWKNFVEPSTKSIIELKKHSDILLIDYDDLVTNTLEQLSRIETFLDLPKHTYDLENIKGDFQEKNIVPYGPKNMHYIRARVEKISAPAEQELGSKLFEHFKNLDEKFKSELHHGNH
;
A
#
# COMPACT_ATOMS: atom_id res chain seq x y z
N MET A 1 23.45 -0.78 -8.43
CA MET A 1 22.57 0.11 -7.63
C MET A 1 21.15 -0.35 -7.89
N LYS A 2 20.28 -0.45 -6.85
CA LYS A 2 18.88 -0.83 -7.03
C LYS A 2 18.03 0.38 -7.39
N THR A 3 17.03 0.17 -8.24
CA THR A 3 15.98 1.16 -8.52
C THR A 3 14.85 1.01 -7.51
N PHE A 4 14.32 2.12 -7.01
CA PHE A 4 13.24 2.11 -6.02
C PHE A 4 11.99 2.79 -6.57
N HIS A 5 10.85 2.13 -6.37
CA HIS A 5 9.52 2.67 -6.60
C HIS A 5 8.66 2.43 -5.37
N PHE A 6 7.48 3.06 -5.31
CA PHE A 6 6.62 2.98 -4.14
C PHE A 6 5.20 2.53 -4.50
N PHE A 7 4.65 1.72 -3.63
CA PHE A 7 3.27 1.26 -3.72
C PHE A 7 2.47 1.72 -2.50
N VAL A 8 1.53 2.62 -2.72
CA VAL A 8 0.68 3.22 -1.68
C VAL A 8 -0.77 2.80 -1.93
N GLY A 9 -1.19 1.65 -1.40
CA GLY A 9 -2.52 1.11 -1.66
C GLY A 9 -3.52 1.38 -0.53
N LEU A 10 -4.82 1.52 -0.88
CA LEU A 10 -5.88 1.42 0.11
C LEU A 10 -5.88 0.03 0.74
N PRO A 11 -6.16 -0.10 2.05
CA PRO A 11 -6.45 -1.40 2.64
C PRO A 11 -7.62 -2.09 1.91
N ARG A 12 -7.50 -3.37 1.65
CA ARG A 12 -8.53 -4.21 0.98
C ARG A 12 -8.82 -3.86 -0.49
N SER A 13 -7.89 -3.19 -1.17
CA SER A 13 -7.96 -2.87 -2.60
C SER A 13 -7.11 -3.79 -3.49
N GLY A 14 -6.82 -5.02 -3.06
CA GLY A 14 -6.07 -5.99 -3.87
C GLY A 14 -4.55 -5.85 -3.80
N GLY A 15 -4.01 -5.00 -2.91
CA GLY A 15 -2.57 -4.77 -2.83
C GLY A 15 -1.73 -6.03 -2.60
N THR A 16 -2.20 -6.99 -1.78
CA THR A 16 -1.49 -8.26 -1.56
C THR A 16 -1.49 -9.13 -2.81
N LEU A 17 -2.63 -9.21 -3.52
CA LEU A 17 -2.74 -9.92 -4.79
C LEU A 17 -1.77 -9.33 -5.82
N LEU A 18 -1.81 -8.02 -6.01
CA LEU A 18 -0.96 -7.34 -6.99
C LEU A 18 0.53 -7.50 -6.67
N SER A 19 0.92 -7.37 -5.39
CA SER A 19 2.31 -7.62 -4.97
C SER A 19 2.76 -9.05 -5.29
N SER A 20 1.90 -10.04 -5.07
CA SER A 20 2.21 -11.46 -5.35
C SER A 20 2.33 -11.74 -6.84
N ILE A 21 1.53 -11.08 -7.68
CA ILE A 21 1.63 -11.21 -9.13
C ILE A 21 2.92 -10.57 -9.62
N LEU A 22 3.21 -9.33 -9.24
CA LEU A 22 4.42 -8.60 -9.66
C LEU A 22 5.71 -9.30 -9.21
N ASN A 23 5.70 -9.99 -8.07
CA ASN A 23 6.83 -10.80 -7.60
C ASN A 23 7.13 -12.05 -8.46
N GLN A 24 6.33 -12.37 -9.47
CA GLN A 24 6.69 -13.37 -10.45
C GLN A 24 7.77 -12.88 -11.42
N ASN A 25 7.90 -11.56 -11.60
CA ASN A 25 8.96 -10.99 -12.42
C ASN A 25 10.32 -11.08 -11.69
N PRO A 26 11.30 -11.81 -12.23
CA PRO A 26 12.58 -12.06 -11.54
C PRO A 26 13.42 -10.78 -11.30
N ASP A 27 13.11 -9.70 -12.01
CA ASP A 27 13.81 -8.43 -11.86
C ASP A 27 13.17 -7.51 -10.83
N VAL A 28 12.00 -7.89 -10.27
CA VAL A 28 11.17 -7.04 -9.43
C VAL A 28 10.91 -7.70 -8.08
N HIS A 29 11.19 -7.00 -7.00
CA HIS A 29 10.71 -7.36 -5.67
C HIS A 29 9.73 -6.33 -5.15
N VAL A 30 8.49 -6.75 -4.92
CA VAL A 30 7.47 -5.95 -4.21
C VAL A 30 7.42 -6.39 -2.76
N ALA A 31 7.85 -5.51 -1.86
CA ALA A 31 7.77 -5.78 -0.43
C ALA A 31 6.31 -5.78 0.05
N SER A 32 5.98 -6.70 0.94
CA SER A 32 4.62 -6.79 1.49
C SER A 32 4.32 -5.69 2.51
N THR A 33 5.29 -5.39 3.35
CA THR A 33 5.32 -4.27 4.32
C THR A 33 6.76 -4.12 4.80
N THR A 34 7.24 -2.90 4.90
CA THR A 34 8.60 -2.63 5.39
C THR A 34 8.61 -1.56 6.46
N ALA A 35 9.66 -1.54 7.26
CA ALA A 35 9.97 -0.46 8.20
C ALA A 35 10.95 0.56 7.59
N MET A 36 11.10 0.59 6.27
CA MET A 36 12.11 1.42 5.61
C MET A 36 11.88 2.90 5.88
N PHE A 37 10.63 3.35 5.78
CA PHE A 37 10.29 4.74 6.10
C PHE A 37 10.65 5.11 7.53
N GLU A 38 10.22 4.30 8.50
CA GLU A 38 10.42 4.55 9.93
C GLU A 38 11.91 4.63 10.29
N VAL A 39 12.71 3.72 9.75
CA VAL A 39 14.16 3.70 9.97
C VAL A 39 14.82 4.93 9.35
N LEU A 40 14.54 5.23 8.09
CA LEU A 40 15.10 6.39 7.39
C LEU A 40 14.69 7.71 8.05
N LYS A 41 13.44 7.81 8.45
CA LYS A 41 12.90 8.98 9.16
C LYS A 41 13.58 9.15 10.53
N SER A 42 13.81 8.07 11.27
CA SER A 42 14.51 8.10 12.55
C SER A 42 15.97 8.56 12.39
N VAL A 43 16.65 8.11 11.35
CA VAL A 43 18.01 8.56 11.02
C VAL A 43 18.03 10.07 10.74
N ASP A 44 17.14 10.54 9.83
CA ASP A 44 17.04 11.96 9.47
C ASP A 44 16.72 12.84 10.68
N GLU A 45 15.73 12.45 11.49
CA GLU A 45 15.34 13.20 12.68
C GLU A 45 16.43 13.23 13.75
N THR A 46 17.07 12.10 14.04
CA THR A 46 18.15 12.02 15.01
C THR A 46 19.31 12.89 14.59
N TRP A 47 19.66 12.84 13.31
CA TRP A 47 20.74 13.67 12.76
C TRP A 47 20.48 15.16 12.99
N HIS A 48 19.28 15.65 12.67
CA HIS A 48 18.94 17.06 12.79
C HIS A 48 18.66 17.54 14.23
N LYS A 49 18.46 16.62 15.18
CA LYS A 49 18.22 16.93 16.59
C LYS A 49 19.47 16.79 17.46
N THR A 50 20.53 16.13 16.99
CA THR A 50 21.75 15.88 17.76
C THR A 50 22.59 17.17 17.86
N PRO A 51 22.90 17.68 19.06
CA PRO A 51 23.63 18.94 19.22
C PRO A 51 24.95 19.02 18.48
N THR A 52 25.73 17.92 18.48
CA THR A 52 27.00 17.84 17.74
C THR A 52 26.79 18.01 16.22
N MET A 53 25.74 17.41 15.66
CA MET A 53 25.43 17.51 14.23
C MET A 53 24.89 18.90 13.85
N ILE A 54 24.22 19.57 14.79
CA ILE A 54 23.76 20.95 14.60
C ILE A 54 24.97 21.91 14.64
N ALA A 55 25.89 21.71 15.56
CA ALA A 55 27.10 22.55 15.71
C ALA A 55 28.10 22.34 14.56
N HIS A 56 28.20 21.11 14.04
CA HIS A 56 29.15 20.73 13.01
C HIS A 56 28.43 19.91 11.94
N PRO A 57 27.60 20.54 11.08
CA PRO A 57 26.84 19.85 10.08
C PRO A 57 27.74 19.33 8.96
N ILE A 58 27.64 18.02 8.68
CA ILE A 58 28.32 17.36 7.55
C ILE A 58 27.25 16.66 6.69
N PRO A 59 26.61 17.38 5.76
CA PRO A 59 25.49 16.87 4.98
C PRO A 59 25.83 15.58 4.18
N GLU A 60 27.06 15.45 3.72
CA GLU A 60 27.53 14.28 3.01
C GLU A 60 27.54 13.01 3.89
N GLN A 61 27.82 13.15 5.19
CA GLN A 61 27.72 12.00 6.11
C GLN A 61 26.28 11.51 6.25
N LEU A 62 25.29 12.42 6.36
CA LEU A 62 23.89 12.03 6.42
C LEU A 62 23.49 11.27 5.17
N LYS A 63 23.87 11.77 4.00
CA LYS A 63 23.59 11.12 2.71
C LYS A 63 24.19 9.71 2.65
N ASN A 64 25.45 9.56 3.09
CA ASN A 64 26.15 8.28 3.10
C ASN A 64 25.52 7.29 4.09
N VAL A 65 25.16 7.73 5.29
CA VAL A 65 24.46 6.90 6.28
C VAL A 65 23.10 6.46 5.75
N THR A 66 22.31 7.37 5.19
CA THR A 66 21.01 7.08 4.61
C THR A 66 21.14 6.05 3.49
N LYS A 67 22.09 6.24 2.58
CA LYS A 67 22.36 5.28 1.50
C LYS A 67 22.78 3.91 2.05
N ALA A 68 23.67 3.88 3.04
CA ALA A 68 24.11 2.62 3.65
C ALA A 68 22.97 1.87 4.33
N VAL A 69 22.04 2.58 4.96
CA VAL A 69 20.81 1.98 5.53
C VAL A 69 19.97 1.34 4.43
N ILE A 70 19.70 2.05 3.33
CA ILE A 70 18.92 1.52 2.21
C ILE A 70 19.60 0.27 1.62
N ASP A 71 20.88 0.38 1.28
CA ASP A 71 21.63 -0.73 0.69
C ASP A 71 21.66 -1.96 1.61
N SER A 72 21.80 -1.76 2.93
CA SER A 72 21.84 -2.84 3.91
C SER A 72 20.46 -3.51 4.11
N MET A 73 19.37 -2.74 4.08
CA MET A 73 18.03 -3.30 4.22
C MET A 73 17.68 -4.26 3.07
N TRP A 74 18.24 -4.04 1.88
CA TRP A 74 17.93 -4.81 0.68
C TRP A 74 19.09 -5.67 0.17
N VAL A 75 20.15 -5.84 0.98
CA VAL A 75 21.32 -6.64 0.59
C VAL A 75 21.00 -8.12 0.32
N HIS A 76 19.95 -8.63 0.97
CA HIS A 76 19.49 -10.01 0.83
C HIS A 76 18.63 -10.26 -0.42
N ARG A 77 18.32 -9.21 -1.19
CA ARG A 77 17.55 -9.29 -2.42
C ARG A 77 18.48 -9.16 -3.63
N SER A 78 18.29 -10.03 -4.62
CA SER A 78 19.05 -10.01 -5.88
C SER A 78 18.40 -9.11 -6.93
N GLU A 79 17.10 -8.92 -6.85
CA GLU A 79 16.30 -8.18 -7.81
C GLU A 79 16.80 -6.73 -7.93
N PRO A 80 16.99 -6.23 -9.16
CA PRO A 80 17.48 -4.87 -9.40
C PRO A 80 16.44 -3.77 -9.07
N ILE A 81 15.14 -4.11 -9.09
CA ILE A 81 14.05 -3.18 -8.86
C ILE A 81 13.32 -3.56 -7.58
N ILE A 82 13.23 -2.62 -6.66
CA ILE A 82 12.50 -2.76 -5.39
C ILE A 82 11.28 -1.84 -5.40
N ILE A 83 10.12 -2.41 -5.15
CA ILE A 83 8.89 -1.66 -4.95
C ILE A 83 8.54 -1.74 -3.46
N ASP A 84 8.76 -0.65 -2.73
CA ASP A 84 8.45 -0.59 -1.31
C ASP A 84 6.97 -0.29 -1.08
N ARG A 85 6.28 -1.23 -0.46
CA ARG A 85 4.86 -1.10 -0.18
C ARG A 85 4.65 -0.60 1.25
N ASN A 86 4.41 0.70 1.37
CA ASN A 86 4.03 1.32 2.64
C ASN A 86 3.14 2.55 2.39
N ARG A 87 2.01 2.62 3.10
CA ARG A 87 1.03 3.71 2.98
C ARG A 87 1.57 5.08 3.38
N VAL A 88 2.53 5.11 4.28
CA VAL A 88 3.10 6.37 4.81
C VAL A 88 3.83 7.19 3.75
N TRP A 89 4.29 6.57 2.67
CA TRP A 89 4.97 7.29 1.58
C TRP A 89 4.09 8.35 0.93
N GLY A 90 2.76 8.13 0.87
CA GLY A 90 1.86 9.10 0.25
C GLY A 90 1.90 10.48 0.89
N HIS A 91 2.02 10.57 2.22
CA HIS A 91 2.20 11.85 2.94
C HIS A 91 3.65 12.34 2.99
N ASN A 92 4.61 11.52 2.56
CA ASN A 92 6.03 11.79 2.76
C ASN A 92 6.82 11.80 1.45
N MET A 93 6.18 12.08 0.32
CA MET A 93 6.86 12.15 -0.98
C MET A 93 8.03 13.14 -1.04
N PRO A 94 7.96 14.35 -0.44
CA PRO A 94 9.12 15.22 -0.40
C PRO A 94 10.33 14.60 0.34
N PHE A 95 10.07 13.81 1.38
CA PHE A 95 11.13 13.06 2.07
C PHE A 95 11.65 11.91 1.19
N ALA A 96 10.78 11.16 0.54
CA ALA A 96 11.20 10.12 -0.39
C ALA A 96 12.07 10.69 -1.53
N GLN A 97 11.66 11.79 -2.14
CA GLN A 97 12.43 12.48 -3.19
C GLN A 97 13.78 13.02 -2.72
N LYS A 98 13.88 13.41 -1.44
CA LYS A 98 15.14 13.83 -0.81
C LYS A 98 16.11 12.66 -0.62
N VAL A 99 15.59 11.49 -0.27
CA VAL A 99 16.37 10.30 0.14
C VAL A 99 16.71 9.40 -1.04
N PHE A 100 15.77 9.23 -1.96
CA PHE A 100 15.92 8.46 -3.19
C PHE A 100 16.15 9.41 -4.38
N ASP A 101 16.33 8.86 -5.55
CA ASP A 101 16.45 9.69 -6.75
C ASP A 101 15.12 10.39 -7.10
N LYS A 102 15.20 11.54 -7.80
CA LYS A 102 14.02 12.30 -8.22
C LYS A 102 13.07 11.54 -9.13
N ASP A 103 13.55 10.49 -9.79
CA ASP A 103 12.79 9.67 -10.74
C ASP A 103 12.01 8.52 -10.07
N ILE A 104 11.81 8.57 -8.76
CA ILE A 104 10.94 7.64 -8.07
C ILE A 104 9.51 7.76 -8.57
N LYS A 105 8.90 6.62 -8.88
CA LYS A 105 7.52 6.52 -9.33
C LYS A 105 6.66 5.87 -8.26
N VAL A 106 5.40 6.29 -8.21
CA VAL A 106 4.46 5.81 -7.19
C VAL A 106 3.18 5.37 -7.87
N PHE A 107 2.70 4.20 -7.51
CA PHE A 107 1.38 3.75 -7.92
C PHE A 107 0.54 3.35 -6.71
N THR A 108 -0.76 3.31 -6.90
CA THR A 108 -1.71 2.97 -5.82
C THR A 108 -2.84 2.09 -6.33
N THR A 109 -3.33 1.20 -5.47
CA THR A 109 -4.59 0.52 -5.69
C THR A 109 -5.69 1.23 -4.91
N ILE A 110 -6.83 1.44 -5.57
CA ILE A 110 -8.05 2.00 -4.99
C ILE A 110 -9.20 1.01 -5.13
N ARG A 111 -10.21 1.20 -4.31
CA ARG A 111 -11.46 0.42 -4.35
C ARG A 111 -12.57 1.30 -3.78
N ASP A 112 -13.82 1.07 -4.17
CA ASP A 112 -14.95 1.73 -3.51
C ASP A 112 -14.95 1.43 -2.01
N LEU A 113 -15.21 2.46 -1.20
CA LEU A 113 -15.07 2.36 0.25
C LEU A 113 -16.08 1.39 0.87
N PRO A 114 -17.36 1.33 0.44
CA PRO A 114 -18.28 0.31 0.92
C PRO A 114 -17.75 -1.11 0.77
N SER A 115 -17.24 -1.48 -0.41
CA SER A 115 -16.67 -2.82 -0.64
C SER A 115 -15.38 -3.08 0.12
N ALA A 116 -14.52 -2.08 0.28
CA ALA A 116 -13.32 -2.20 1.09
C ALA A 116 -13.67 -2.46 2.57
N MET A 117 -14.65 -1.72 3.10
CA MET A 117 -15.11 -1.87 4.49
C MET A 117 -15.91 -3.15 4.71
N ALA A 118 -16.71 -3.58 3.73
CA ALA A 118 -17.37 -4.89 3.75
C ALA A 118 -16.38 -6.04 3.82
N SER A 119 -15.26 -5.94 3.12
CA SER A 119 -14.18 -6.92 3.22
C SER A 119 -13.58 -7.00 4.64
N TRP A 120 -13.54 -5.90 5.40
CA TRP A 120 -13.17 -5.93 6.83
C TRP A 120 -14.25 -6.60 7.67
N ALA A 121 -15.53 -6.26 7.46
CA ALA A 121 -16.65 -6.88 8.15
C ALA A 121 -16.66 -8.40 7.97
N THR A 122 -16.46 -8.87 6.73
CA THR A 122 -16.35 -10.31 6.42
C THR A 122 -15.22 -10.99 7.19
N LEU A 123 -14.04 -10.36 7.31
CA LEU A 123 -12.94 -10.93 8.09
C LEU A 123 -13.30 -11.07 9.58
N TYR A 124 -13.93 -10.07 10.19
CA TYR A 124 -14.37 -10.14 11.58
C TYR A 124 -15.45 -11.19 11.80
N LYS A 125 -16.41 -11.32 10.88
CA LYS A 125 -17.45 -12.37 10.94
C LYS A 125 -16.85 -13.77 10.78
N ASN A 126 -15.85 -13.94 9.93
CA ASN A 126 -15.17 -15.22 9.75
C ASN A 126 -14.35 -15.62 11.00
N GLU A 127 -13.79 -14.65 11.71
CA GLU A 127 -13.05 -14.89 12.95
C GLU A 127 -13.99 -15.15 14.14
N ASN A 128 -15.12 -14.47 14.18
CA ASN A 128 -16.18 -14.64 15.16
C ASN A 128 -17.58 -14.68 14.49
N PRO A 129 -18.06 -15.86 14.10
CA PRO A 129 -19.37 -16.01 13.43
C PRO A 129 -20.56 -15.50 14.25
N ASN A 130 -20.40 -15.38 15.57
CA ASN A 130 -21.43 -14.92 16.49
C ASN A 130 -21.25 -13.43 16.90
N ILE A 131 -20.43 -12.66 16.16
CA ILE A 131 -20.21 -11.25 16.45
C ILE A 131 -21.54 -10.48 16.36
N ASP A 132 -21.89 -9.74 17.39
CA ASP A 132 -23.08 -8.90 17.36
C ASP A 132 -22.87 -7.64 16.51
N GLN A 133 -23.95 -7.07 16.01
CA GLN A 133 -23.91 -5.93 15.12
C GLN A 133 -23.22 -4.70 15.76
N PRO A 134 -23.47 -4.31 17.03
CA PRO A 134 -22.78 -3.19 17.66
C PRO A 134 -21.26 -3.39 17.75
N THR A 135 -20.80 -4.61 18.06
CA THR A 135 -19.36 -4.94 18.10
C THR A 135 -18.75 -4.90 16.71
N LEU A 136 -19.45 -5.43 15.70
CA LEU A 136 -19.00 -5.35 14.30
C LEU A 136 -18.87 -3.90 13.84
N GLU A 137 -19.89 -3.05 14.09
CA GLU A 137 -19.88 -1.63 13.74
C GLU A 137 -18.69 -0.89 14.39
N ARG A 138 -18.40 -1.16 15.66
CA ARG A 138 -17.24 -0.60 16.36
C ARG A 138 -15.93 -1.01 15.69
N ASN A 139 -15.73 -2.30 15.46
CA ASN A 139 -14.50 -2.83 14.88
C ASN A 139 -14.26 -2.29 13.45
N VAL A 140 -15.30 -2.25 12.63
CA VAL A 140 -15.25 -1.69 11.27
C VAL A 140 -14.93 -0.18 11.31
N THR A 141 -15.55 0.56 12.24
CA THR A 141 -15.27 1.98 12.42
C THR A 141 -13.84 2.26 12.90
N GLU A 142 -13.29 1.41 13.75
CA GLU A 142 -11.90 1.49 14.17
C GLU A 142 -10.93 1.22 13.00
N MET A 143 -11.22 0.22 12.14
CA MET A 143 -10.44 -0.02 10.93
C MET A 143 -10.49 1.18 9.97
N TRP A 144 -11.65 1.78 9.80
CA TRP A 144 -11.77 3.02 9.04
C TRP A 144 -10.83 4.10 9.58
N LYS A 145 -10.97 4.46 10.85
CA LYS A 145 -10.21 5.56 11.47
C LYS A 145 -8.70 5.33 11.48
N ASN A 146 -8.29 4.10 11.76
CA ASN A 146 -6.87 3.79 11.97
C ASN A 146 -6.12 3.45 10.67
N PHE A 147 -6.81 2.99 9.64
CA PHE A 147 -6.13 2.47 8.44
C PHE A 147 -6.68 3.04 7.13
N VAL A 148 -7.99 3.09 6.92
CA VAL A 148 -8.55 3.45 5.62
C VAL A 148 -8.59 4.96 5.41
N GLU A 149 -9.13 5.72 6.36
CA GLU A 149 -9.18 7.18 6.30
C GLU A 149 -7.77 7.81 6.17
N PRO A 150 -6.75 7.42 6.95
CA PRO A 150 -5.39 7.92 6.70
C PRO A 150 -4.86 7.58 5.31
N SER A 151 -5.23 6.40 4.78
CA SER A 151 -4.81 5.99 3.43
C SER A 151 -5.50 6.80 2.33
N THR A 152 -6.80 7.12 2.46
CA THR A 152 -7.48 7.99 1.50
C THR A 152 -6.85 9.38 1.46
N LYS A 153 -6.58 9.97 2.63
CA LYS A 153 -5.89 11.26 2.75
C LYS A 153 -4.48 11.22 2.13
N SER A 154 -3.75 10.13 2.36
CA SER A 154 -2.43 9.89 1.79
C SER A 154 -2.46 9.86 0.27
N ILE A 155 -3.44 9.18 -0.33
CA ILE A 155 -3.58 9.09 -1.79
C ILE A 155 -3.97 10.44 -2.41
N ILE A 156 -4.88 11.18 -1.76
CA ILE A 156 -5.26 12.54 -2.21
C ILE A 156 -4.04 13.47 -2.18
N GLU A 157 -3.27 13.44 -1.09
CA GLU A 157 -2.06 14.26 -0.96
C GLU A 157 -1.02 13.88 -2.00
N LEU A 158 -0.79 12.58 -2.18
CA LEU A 158 0.12 12.07 -3.20
C LEU A 158 -0.21 12.59 -4.59
N LYS A 159 -1.50 12.59 -4.96
CA LYS A 159 -1.94 13.06 -6.28
C LYS A 159 -1.68 14.55 -6.51
N LYS A 160 -1.66 15.38 -5.46
CA LYS A 160 -1.35 16.82 -5.59
C LYS A 160 0.14 17.08 -5.87
N HIS A 161 1.02 16.18 -5.47
CA HIS A 161 2.47 16.40 -5.48
C HIS A 161 3.25 15.50 -6.44
N SER A 162 2.60 14.52 -7.06
CA SER A 162 3.27 13.53 -7.88
C SER A 162 2.37 13.04 -9.00
N ASP A 163 2.99 12.70 -10.13
CA ASP A 163 2.32 11.87 -11.13
C ASP A 163 2.18 10.45 -10.56
N ILE A 164 0.94 9.96 -10.47
CA ILE A 164 0.63 8.66 -9.87
C ILE A 164 -0.21 7.81 -10.81
N LEU A 165 0.06 6.52 -10.84
CA LEU A 165 -0.79 5.55 -11.51
C LEU A 165 -1.83 5.01 -10.54
N LEU A 166 -3.11 5.23 -10.84
CA LEU A 166 -4.24 4.65 -10.12
C LEU A 166 -4.65 3.33 -10.76
N ILE A 167 -4.76 2.28 -9.95
CA ILE A 167 -5.25 0.95 -10.32
C ILE A 167 -6.52 0.68 -9.51
N ASP A 168 -7.64 0.65 -10.19
CA ASP A 168 -8.91 0.25 -9.57
C ASP A 168 -8.94 -1.26 -9.32
N TYR A 169 -9.50 -1.68 -8.17
CA TYR A 169 -9.59 -3.09 -7.78
C TYR A 169 -10.43 -3.91 -8.77
N ASP A 170 -11.55 -3.37 -9.23
CA ASP A 170 -12.42 -4.10 -10.14
C ASP A 170 -11.73 -4.30 -11.49
N ASP A 171 -11.05 -3.27 -12.01
CA ASP A 171 -10.22 -3.40 -13.21
C ASP A 171 -9.06 -4.38 -13.00
N LEU A 172 -8.41 -4.32 -11.83
CA LEU A 172 -7.33 -5.25 -11.49
C LEU A 172 -7.75 -6.71 -11.59
N VAL A 173 -8.96 -7.05 -11.13
CA VAL A 173 -9.41 -8.45 -11.12
C VAL A 173 -10.17 -8.88 -12.38
N THR A 174 -10.63 -7.95 -13.22
CA THR A 174 -11.33 -8.25 -14.48
C THR A 174 -10.44 -8.12 -15.71
N ASN A 175 -9.48 -7.20 -15.68
CA ASN A 175 -8.57 -6.87 -16.78
C ASN A 175 -7.10 -6.93 -16.32
N THR A 176 -6.73 -7.95 -15.54
CA THR A 176 -5.44 -8.06 -14.82
C THR A 176 -4.24 -7.80 -15.72
N LEU A 177 -4.16 -8.45 -16.90
CA LEU A 177 -3.00 -8.30 -17.80
C LEU A 177 -2.86 -6.88 -18.33
N GLU A 178 -3.96 -6.18 -18.59
CA GLU A 178 -3.93 -4.77 -18.99
C GLU A 178 -3.40 -3.90 -17.86
N GLN A 179 -3.86 -4.12 -16.62
CA GLN A 179 -3.38 -3.35 -15.47
C GLN A 179 -1.89 -3.61 -15.20
N LEU A 180 -1.42 -4.85 -15.35
CA LEU A 180 0.00 -5.18 -15.23
C LEU A 180 0.82 -4.47 -16.32
N SER A 181 0.36 -4.46 -17.56
CA SER A 181 1.04 -3.74 -18.66
C SER A 181 1.10 -2.22 -18.41
N ARG A 182 0.06 -1.62 -17.82
CA ARG A 182 0.06 -0.20 -17.39
C ARG A 182 1.12 0.05 -16.32
N ILE A 183 1.23 -0.85 -15.33
CA ILE A 183 2.23 -0.74 -14.25
C ILE A 183 3.64 -0.90 -14.82
N GLU A 184 3.87 -1.90 -15.66
CA GLU A 184 5.17 -2.12 -16.31
C GLU A 184 5.60 -0.89 -17.12
N THR A 185 4.70 -0.32 -17.90
CA THR A 185 4.96 0.88 -18.70
C THR A 185 5.23 2.09 -17.81
N PHE A 186 4.41 2.28 -16.78
CA PHE A 186 4.54 3.42 -15.88
C PHE A 186 5.83 3.39 -15.06
N LEU A 187 6.23 2.21 -14.56
CA LEU A 187 7.43 2.05 -13.74
C LEU A 187 8.68 1.72 -14.56
N ASP A 188 8.61 1.63 -15.88
CA ASP A 188 9.68 1.16 -16.78
C ASP A 188 10.21 -0.23 -16.38
N LEU A 189 9.30 -1.15 -16.00
CA LEU A 189 9.67 -2.51 -15.64
C LEU A 189 9.95 -3.36 -16.89
N PRO A 190 10.86 -4.35 -16.79
CA PRO A 190 10.97 -5.39 -17.80
C PRO A 190 9.64 -6.12 -17.98
N LYS A 191 9.21 -6.31 -19.23
CA LYS A 191 7.97 -7.05 -19.51
C LYS A 191 8.11 -8.51 -19.07
N HIS A 192 7.04 -9.02 -18.47
CA HIS A 192 6.97 -10.38 -17.96
C HIS A 192 5.66 -11.07 -18.33
N THR A 193 5.71 -12.41 -18.45
CA THR A 193 4.50 -13.23 -18.63
C THR A 193 4.08 -13.77 -17.26
N TYR A 194 2.95 -13.29 -16.78
CA TYR A 194 2.43 -13.62 -15.45
C TYR A 194 1.51 -14.85 -15.49
N ASP A 195 1.70 -15.78 -14.56
CA ASP A 195 0.78 -16.89 -14.32
C ASP A 195 -0.30 -16.44 -13.32
N LEU A 196 -1.51 -16.22 -13.82
CA LEU A 196 -2.64 -15.75 -13.02
C LEU A 196 -3.43 -16.89 -12.36
N GLU A 197 -3.10 -18.16 -12.67
CA GLU A 197 -3.75 -19.35 -12.12
C GLU A 197 -2.95 -20.01 -10.98
N ASN A 198 -1.66 -19.65 -10.82
CA ASN A 198 -0.77 -20.22 -9.80
C ASN A 198 -0.03 -19.13 -9.03
N ILE A 199 -0.78 -18.19 -8.49
CA ILE A 199 -0.21 -17.07 -7.71
C ILE A 199 0.31 -17.61 -6.37
N LYS A 200 1.58 -17.33 -6.09
CA LYS A 200 2.24 -17.67 -4.83
C LYS A 200 2.70 -16.40 -4.15
N GLY A 201 2.70 -16.36 -2.84
CA GLY A 201 3.21 -15.23 -2.09
C GLY A 201 4.33 -15.62 -1.14
N ASP A 202 5.31 -14.75 -1.01
CA ASP A 202 6.40 -14.89 -0.04
C ASP A 202 5.99 -14.49 1.37
N PHE A 203 4.83 -13.86 1.52
CA PHE A 203 4.39 -13.30 2.78
C PHE A 203 3.77 -14.39 3.67
N GLN A 204 4.48 -14.75 4.71
CA GLN A 204 3.93 -15.53 5.81
C GLN A 204 3.65 -14.61 7.00
N GLU A 205 2.38 -14.35 7.28
CA GLU A 205 2.00 -13.73 8.54
C GLU A 205 2.44 -14.62 9.69
N LYS A 206 3.46 -14.18 10.40
CA LYS A 206 3.71 -14.72 11.74
C LYS A 206 2.65 -14.11 12.65
N ASN A 207 1.74 -14.92 13.17
CA ASN A 207 0.67 -14.55 14.12
C ASN A 207 1.19 -13.98 15.47
N ILE A 208 2.32 -13.28 15.47
CA ILE A 208 3.00 -12.81 16.69
C ILE A 208 2.52 -11.41 17.10
N VAL A 209 2.03 -10.62 16.13
CA VAL A 209 1.50 -9.27 16.38
C VAL A 209 0.16 -9.13 15.67
N PRO A 210 -0.94 -8.91 16.38
CA PRO A 210 -2.25 -8.73 15.75
C PRO A 210 -2.34 -7.36 15.08
N TYR A 211 -2.09 -7.30 13.78
CA TYR A 211 -2.35 -6.13 12.95
C TYR A 211 -3.82 -6.03 12.49
N GLY A 212 -4.68 -6.93 12.94
CA GLY A 212 -6.08 -7.03 12.55
C GLY A 212 -6.56 -8.49 12.56
N PRO A 213 -7.71 -8.77 11.96
CA PRO A 213 -8.26 -10.12 11.88
C PRO A 213 -7.30 -11.11 11.20
N LYS A 214 -7.39 -12.39 11.59
CA LYS A 214 -6.60 -13.47 10.97
C LYS A 214 -6.84 -13.54 9.46
N ASN A 215 -5.85 -14.04 8.74
CA ASN A 215 -5.92 -14.22 7.28
C ASN A 215 -6.15 -12.91 6.49
N MET A 216 -5.85 -11.77 7.08
CA MET A 216 -6.00 -10.47 6.43
C MET A 216 -5.22 -10.39 5.10
N HIS A 217 -4.08 -11.05 5.00
CA HIS A 217 -3.21 -11.11 3.81
C HIS A 217 -3.22 -12.48 3.13
N TYR A 218 -4.30 -13.23 3.26
CA TYR A 218 -4.43 -14.52 2.57
C TYR A 218 -4.30 -14.32 1.05
N ILE A 219 -3.39 -15.09 0.45
CA ILE A 219 -3.11 -15.07 -0.99
C ILE A 219 -3.85 -16.22 -1.64
N ARG A 220 -4.69 -15.91 -2.63
CA ARG A 220 -5.37 -16.90 -3.44
C ARG A 220 -4.48 -17.36 -4.57
N ALA A 221 -4.62 -18.64 -4.95
CA ALA A 221 -3.83 -19.21 -6.02
C ALA A 221 -4.14 -18.61 -7.40
N ARG A 222 -5.30 -17.95 -7.57
CA ARG A 222 -5.71 -17.34 -8.82
C ARG A 222 -6.41 -16.00 -8.59
N VAL A 223 -6.50 -15.21 -9.67
CA VAL A 223 -7.26 -13.97 -9.67
C VAL A 223 -8.75 -14.28 -9.64
N GLU A 224 -9.44 -13.80 -8.62
CA GLU A 224 -10.89 -13.97 -8.47
C GLU A 224 -11.52 -12.66 -8.00
N LYS A 225 -12.59 -12.24 -8.68
CA LYS A 225 -13.40 -11.13 -8.17
C LYS A 225 -14.19 -11.62 -6.95
N ILE A 226 -13.93 -10.98 -5.81
CA ILE A 226 -14.67 -11.24 -4.58
C ILE A 226 -15.44 -9.99 -4.24
N SER A 227 -16.74 -10.12 -4.39
CA SER A 227 -17.69 -9.12 -3.95
C SER A 227 -18.71 -9.78 -3.04
N ALA A 228 -18.60 -9.55 -1.74
CA ALA A 228 -19.76 -9.68 -0.87
C ALA A 228 -20.64 -8.44 -1.10
N PRO A 229 -21.98 -8.57 -1.11
CA PRO A 229 -22.86 -7.41 -1.17
C PRO A 229 -22.57 -6.49 0.02
N ALA A 230 -22.01 -5.32 -0.24
CA ALA A 230 -21.45 -4.46 0.81
C ALA A 230 -22.51 -4.07 1.85
N GLU A 231 -23.74 -3.79 1.42
CA GLU A 231 -24.84 -3.48 2.33
C GLU A 231 -25.21 -4.66 3.24
N GLN A 232 -25.19 -5.88 2.72
CA GLN A 232 -25.47 -7.08 3.52
C GLN A 232 -24.40 -7.31 4.59
N GLU A 233 -23.14 -7.05 4.26
CA GLU A 233 -22.03 -7.25 5.18
C GLU A 233 -21.96 -6.16 6.27
N LEU A 234 -22.23 -4.92 5.91
CA LEU A 234 -22.11 -3.75 6.79
C LEU A 234 -23.38 -3.42 7.56
N GLY A 235 -24.56 -3.75 6.99
CA GLY A 235 -25.85 -3.18 7.36
C GLY A 235 -26.04 -1.78 6.76
N SER A 236 -27.31 -1.39 6.54
CA SER A 236 -27.66 -0.18 5.77
C SER A 236 -27.03 1.09 6.33
N LYS A 237 -26.93 1.23 7.67
CA LYS A 237 -26.35 2.42 8.31
C LYS A 237 -24.89 2.65 7.96
N LEU A 238 -24.02 1.64 8.09
CA LEU A 238 -22.61 1.75 7.74
C LEU A 238 -22.41 1.82 6.23
N PHE A 239 -23.22 1.09 5.46
CA PHE A 239 -23.17 1.14 4.01
C PHE A 239 -23.39 2.56 3.49
N GLU A 240 -24.48 3.24 3.89
CA GLU A 240 -24.75 4.63 3.49
C GLU A 240 -23.65 5.59 3.98
N HIS A 241 -23.15 5.39 5.20
CA HIS A 241 -22.04 6.18 5.72
C HIS A 241 -20.78 6.10 4.81
N PHE A 242 -20.35 4.88 4.46
CA PHE A 242 -19.16 4.70 3.62
C PHE A 242 -19.41 5.07 2.16
N LYS A 243 -20.61 4.96 1.66
CA LYS A 243 -21.00 5.45 0.33
C LYS A 243 -20.81 6.98 0.21
N ASN A 244 -21.29 7.73 1.19
CA ASN A 244 -21.10 9.18 1.23
C ASN A 244 -19.61 9.57 1.33
N LEU A 245 -18.81 8.81 2.08
CA LEU A 245 -17.37 9.02 2.15
C LEU A 245 -16.66 8.67 0.84
N ASP A 246 -17.12 7.64 0.12
CA ASP A 246 -16.61 7.24 -1.18
C ASP A 246 -16.85 8.31 -2.26
N GLU A 247 -18.05 8.88 -2.29
CA GLU A 247 -18.39 9.99 -3.18
C GLU A 247 -17.45 11.19 -2.96
N LYS A 248 -17.21 11.53 -1.69
CA LYS A 248 -16.27 12.59 -1.32
C LYS A 248 -14.85 12.26 -1.74
N PHE A 249 -14.37 11.05 -1.45
CA PHE A 249 -13.04 10.61 -1.81
C PHE A 249 -12.81 10.66 -3.33
N LYS A 250 -13.76 10.14 -4.12
CA LYS A 250 -13.72 10.19 -5.58
C LYS A 250 -13.72 11.61 -6.12
N SER A 251 -14.57 12.48 -5.55
CA SER A 251 -14.60 13.90 -5.91
C SER A 251 -13.22 14.56 -5.70
N GLU A 252 -12.59 14.36 -4.53
CA GLU A 252 -11.27 14.92 -4.23
C GLU A 252 -10.18 14.34 -5.13
N LEU A 253 -10.27 13.06 -5.51
CA LEU A 253 -9.36 12.45 -6.49
C LEU A 253 -9.49 13.06 -7.89
N HIS A 254 -10.68 13.49 -8.30
CA HIS A 254 -10.89 14.08 -9.62
C HIS A 254 -10.51 15.56 -9.68
N HIS A 255 -10.66 16.31 -8.59
CA HIS A 255 -10.38 17.75 -8.55
C HIS A 255 -8.91 18.12 -8.32
N GLY A 256 -8.03 17.18 -8.08
CA GLY A 256 -6.59 17.38 -7.84
C GLY A 256 -5.74 17.69 -9.09
N ASN A 257 -6.33 18.03 -10.22
CA ASN A 257 -5.66 18.34 -11.49
C ASN A 257 -5.73 19.85 -11.81
N HIS A 258 -5.19 20.70 -10.90
CA HIS A 258 -4.99 22.12 -11.23
C HIS A 258 -3.60 22.58 -10.80
#